data_0af271df03cb061d6f05b9f0d1e6ec83
#
_entry.id   0af271df03cb061d6f05b9f0d1e6ec83
#
_cell.length_a   1.000
_cell.length_b   1.000
_cell.length_c   1.000
_cell.angle_alpha   90.00
_cell.angle_beta   90.00
_cell.angle_gamma   90.00
#
_symmetry.space_group_name_H-M   'P 1'
#
loop_
_entity.id
_entity.type
_entity.pdbx_description
1 polymer ?
#
loop_
_entity_poly.entity_id
_entity_poly.type
_entity_poly.pdbx_seq_one_letter_code
_entity_poly.pdbx_strand_id
1 'polypeptide(L)' 'MSIHDIRPERNVTVVTMALGMQTLAVPAELLREILDPLPVTRVPGAGPFVPGVVNVRGSVVPLADLKQALSIPDEG' A
#
# COMPACT_ATOMS: atom_id res chain seq x y z
N MET A 1 -21.04 -8.85 0.65
CA MET A 1 -20.90 -8.86 2.11
C MET A 1 -21.84 -7.84 2.72
N SER A 2 -22.58 -8.24 3.74
CA SER A 2 -23.47 -7.32 4.46
C SER A 2 -22.67 -6.56 5.52
N ILE A 3 -22.93 -5.26 5.64
CA ILE A 3 -22.28 -4.43 6.65
C ILE A 3 -23.21 -4.11 7.83
N HIS A 4 -24.39 -4.75 7.90
CA HIS A 4 -25.37 -4.47 8.95
C HIS A 4 -24.90 -4.83 10.35
N ASP A 5 -24.06 -5.85 10.46
CA ASP A 5 -23.64 -6.41 11.74
C ASP A 5 -22.18 -6.11 12.07
N ILE A 6 -21.62 -5.06 11.49
CA ILE A 6 -20.26 -4.67 11.83
C ILE A 6 -20.24 -4.16 13.26
N ARG A 7 -19.46 -4.82 14.09
CA ARG A 7 -19.30 -4.47 15.50
C ARG A 7 -17.82 -4.37 15.84
N PRO A 8 -17.42 -3.37 16.60
CA PRO A 8 -16.02 -3.31 17.04
C PRO A 8 -15.74 -4.42 18.03
N GLU A 9 -14.79 -5.28 17.68
CA GLU A 9 -14.34 -6.35 18.57
C GLU A 9 -13.16 -5.89 19.42
N ARG A 10 -12.37 -4.96 18.90
CA ARG A 10 -11.20 -4.43 19.59
C ARG A 10 -10.81 -3.11 18.96
N ASN A 11 -10.04 -2.35 19.70
CA ASN A 11 -9.44 -1.13 19.18
C ASN A 11 -8.09 -1.45 18.55
N VAL A 12 -7.86 -0.89 17.38
CA VAL A 12 -6.63 -1.11 16.63
C VAL A 12 -6.05 0.24 16.24
N THR A 13 -4.77 0.45 16.53
CA THR A 13 -4.06 1.63 16.02
C THR A 13 -3.79 1.45 14.53
N VAL A 14 -4.20 2.43 13.75
CA VAL A 14 -4.03 2.36 12.31
C VAL A 14 -3.26 3.56 11.80
N VAL A 15 -2.62 3.38 10.65
CA VAL A 15 -2.03 4.45 9.86
C VAL A 15 -2.89 4.61 8.62
N THR A 16 -3.34 5.83 8.35
CA THR A 16 -4.15 6.10 7.17
C THR A 16 -3.29 6.69 6.07
N MET A 17 -3.64 6.35 4.84
CA MET A 17 -2.96 6.90 3.68
C MET A 17 -3.97 7.22 2.59
N ALA A 18 -3.71 8.30 1.87
CA ALA A 18 -4.56 8.70 0.76
C ALA A 18 -4.09 8.03 -0.52
N LEU A 19 -5.01 7.40 -1.23
CA LEU A 19 -4.77 6.77 -2.52
C LEU A 19 -5.80 7.33 -3.50
N GLY A 20 -5.41 8.37 -4.26
CA GLY A 20 -6.39 9.08 -5.08
C GLY A 20 -7.45 9.70 -4.19
N MET A 21 -8.72 9.40 -4.45
CA MET A 21 -9.86 9.89 -3.67
C MET A 21 -10.20 8.97 -2.50
N GLN A 22 -9.47 7.89 -2.32
CA GLN A 22 -9.74 6.90 -1.28
C GLN A 22 -8.80 7.10 -0.10
N THR A 23 -9.25 6.64 1.06
CA THR A 23 -8.39 6.58 2.24
C THR A 23 -8.28 5.11 2.66
N LEU A 24 -7.06 4.64 2.78
CA LEU A 24 -6.78 3.28 3.21
C LEU A 24 -6.22 3.31 4.62
N ALA A 25 -6.70 2.44 5.48
CA ALA A 25 -6.18 2.28 6.83
C ALA A 25 -5.43 0.95 6.93
N VAL A 26 -4.25 1.00 7.51
CA VAL A 26 -3.41 -0.19 7.68
C VAL A 26 -3.10 -0.31 9.17
N PRO A 27 -3.28 -1.49 9.78
CA PRO A 27 -2.89 -1.68 11.17
C PRO A 27 -1.42 -1.29 11.38
N ALA A 28 -1.16 -0.48 12.38
CA ALA A 28 0.19 0.04 12.62
C ALA A 28 1.20 -1.09 12.88
N GLU A 29 0.74 -2.20 13.46
CA GLU A 29 1.61 -3.34 13.73
C GLU A 29 2.16 -4.00 12.47
N LEU A 30 1.54 -3.76 11.31
CA LEU A 30 2.00 -4.31 10.03
C LEU A 30 2.99 -3.41 9.32
N LEU A 31 3.17 -2.19 9.81
CA LEU A 31 4.11 -1.26 9.22
C LEU A 31 5.48 -1.45 9.84
N ARG A 32 6.50 -1.45 8.99
CA ARG A 32 7.88 -1.46 9.47
C ARG A 32 8.44 -0.06 9.56
N GLU A 33 8.27 0.71 8.49
CA GLU A 33 8.74 2.09 8.46
C GLU A 33 8.13 2.84 7.29
N ILE A 34 8.22 4.14 7.35
CA ILE A 34 7.83 5.04 6.26
C ILE A 34 9.12 5.73 5.83
N LEU A 35 9.41 5.66 4.55
CA LEU A 35 10.64 6.19 3.99
C LEU A 35 10.36 7.40 3.11
N ASP A 36 11.34 8.29 3.02
CA ASP A 36 11.33 9.32 1.99
C ASP A 36 11.33 8.65 0.62
N PRO A 37 10.87 9.35 -0.44
CA PRO A 37 10.85 8.78 -1.77
C PRO A 37 12.22 8.22 -2.18
N LEU A 38 12.19 7.02 -2.75
CA LEU A 38 13.38 6.31 -3.21
C LEU A 38 13.32 6.10 -4.72
N PRO A 39 14.46 6.02 -5.38
CA PRO A 39 14.49 5.66 -6.80
C PRO A 39 13.89 4.27 -7.02
N VAL A 40 13.10 4.14 -8.07
CA VAL A 40 12.45 2.88 -8.43
C VAL A 40 13.13 2.32 -9.67
N THR A 41 13.56 1.07 -9.60
CA THR A 41 14.10 0.36 -10.76
C THR A 41 13.00 -0.51 -11.35
N ARG A 42 12.69 -0.32 -12.62
CA ARG A 42 11.70 -1.11 -13.31
C ARG A 42 12.15 -2.54 -13.47
N VAL A 43 11.20 -3.47 -13.30
CA VAL A 43 11.44 -4.88 -13.53
C VAL A 43 10.49 -5.34 -14.63
N PRO A 44 10.96 -5.51 -15.88
CA PRO A 44 10.10 -5.97 -16.96
C PRO A 44 9.53 -7.36 -16.65
N GLY A 45 8.24 -7.53 -16.91
CA GLY A 45 7.58 -8.81 -16.69
C GLY A 45 7.18 -9.13 -15.27
N ALA A 46 7.32 -8.17 -14.34
CA ALA A 46 6.98 -8.41 -12.94
C ALA A 46 5.48 -8.40 -12.66
N GLY A 47 4.66 -8.10 -13.65
CA GLY A 47 3.21 -8.07 -13.50
C GLY A 47 2.66 -6.67 -13.25
N PRO A 48 1.33 -6.53 -13.31
CA PRO A 48 0.70 -5.21 -13.31
C PRO A 48 0.71 -4.50 -11.95
N PHE A 49 0.89 -5.24 -10.85
CA PHE A 49 0.83 -4.65 -9.51
C PHE A 49 2.20 -4.35 -8.92
N VAL A 50 3.26 -4.65 -9.66
CA VAL A 50 4.64 -4.43 -9.20
C VAL A 50 5.35 -3.57 -10.24
N PRO A 51 5.30 -2.23 -10.09
CA PRO A 51 5.94 -1.34 -11.06
C PRO A 51 7.46 -1.42 -11.05
N GLY A 52 8.06 -1.90 -9.98
CA GLY A 52 9.50 -2.02 -9.89
C GLY A 52 9.94 -2.41 -8.50
N VAL A 53 11.22 -2.17 -8.23
CA VAL A 53 11.84 -2.45 -6.93
C VAL A 53 12.57 -1.21 -6.43
N VAL A 54 12.71 -1.13 -5.13
CA VAL A 54 13.48 -0.09 -4.47
C VAL A 54 14.56 -0.75 -3.63
N ASN A 55 15.65 -0.03 -3.43
CA ASN A 55 16.74 -0.48 -2.56
C ASN A 55 16.56 0.18 -1.19
N VAL A 56 16.34 -0.63 -0.16
CA VAL A 56 16.21 -0.15 1.21
C VAL A 56 17.37 -0.73 2.00
N ARG A 57 18.37 0.11 2.28
CA ARG A 57 19.54 -0.27 3.05
C ARG A 57 20.22 -1.54 2.52
N GLY A 58 20.37 -1.63 1.21
CA GLY A 58 21.00 -2.77 0.57
C GLY A 58 20.07 -3.95 0.28
N SER A 59 18.82 -3.89 0.71
CA SER A 59 17.82 -4.92 0.41
C SER A 59 16.94 -4.49 -0.74
N VAL A 60 16.74 -5.38 -1.69
CA VAL A 60 15.84 -5.11 -2.82
C VAL A 60 14.42 -5.47 -2.40
N VAL A 61 13.53 -4.49 -2.44
CA VAL A 61 12.14 -4.64 -2.00
C VAL A 61 11.20 -4.36 -3.16
N PRO A 62 10.30 -5.29 -3.49
CA PRO A 62 9.30 -5.04 -4.53
C PRO A 62 8.33 -3.94 -4.10
N LEU A 63 7.99 -3.08 -5.05
CA LEU A 63 7.03 -2.02 -4.84
C LEU A 63 5.66 -2.50 -5.30
N ALA A 64 4.64 -2.38 -4.46
CA ALA A 64 3.28 -2.76 -4.82
C ALA A 64 2.48 -1.51 -5.15
N ASP A 65 1.76 -1.56 -6.28
CA ASP A 65 0.84 -0.49 -6.66
C ASP A 65 -0.55 -0.80 -6.11
N LEU A 66 -0.87 -0.24 -4.95
CA LEU A 66 -2.13 -0.49 -4.28
C LEU A 66 -3.31 0.12 -5.03
N LYS A 67 -3.12 1.23 -5.75
CA LYS A 67 -4.20 1.80 -6.55
C LYS A 67 -4.67 0.82 -7.59
N GLN A 68 -3.73 0.20 -8.30
CA GLN A 68 -4.07 -0.77 -9.32
C GLN A 68 -4.66 -2.04 -8.73
N ALA A 69 -4.07 -2.53 -7.65
CA ALA A 69 -4.55 -3.74 -6.98
C ALA A 69 -5.98 -3.57 -6.45
N LEU A 70 -6.34 -2.38 -6.00
CA LEU A 70 -7.66 -2.08 -5.45
C LEU A 70 -8.60 -1.44 -6.46
N SER A 71 -8.17 -1.32 -7.70
CA SER A 71 -8.95 -0.67 -8.77
C SER A 71 -9.35 0.77 -8.45
N ILE A 72 -8.47 1.50 -7.78
CA ILE A 72 -8.68 2.90 -7.46
C ILE A 72 -8.25 3.74 -8.66
N PRO A 73 -9.10 4.66 -9.14
CA PRO A 73 -8.74 5.53 -10.26
C PRO A 73 -7.53 6.39 -9.92
N ASP A 74 -6.66 6.58 -10.90
CA ASP A 74 -5.53 7.47 -10.77
C ASP A 74 -5.98 8.89 -11.09
N GLU A 75 -5.97 9.74 -10.11
CA GLU A 75 -6.49 11.10 -10.22
C GLU A 75 -5.41 12.14 -10.51
N GLY A 76 -4.27 11.72 -10.78
CA GLY A 76 -3.26 12.65 -11.09
C GLY A 76 -1.90 12.31 -10.74
#